data_3e53d7cec6288db74639ceb15452351d
#
_entry.id   3e53d7cec6288db74639ceb15452351d
#
_cell.length_a   1.000
_cell.length_b   1.000
_cell.length_c   1.000
_cell.angle_alpha   90.00
_cell.angle_beta   90.00
_cell.angle_gamma   90.00
#
_symmetry.space_group_name_H-M   'P 1'
#
loop_
_entity.id
_entity.type
_entity.pdbx_description
1 polymer ?
#
loop_
_entity_poly.entity_id
_entity_poly.type
_entity_poly.pdbx_seq_one_letter_code
_entity_poly.pdbx_strand_id
1 'polypeptide(L)'
;MALFVQKYGGSSVADAACMKRVADRIKQTRGKNNRVVVVVSAMGDTTDDLIALARQVNPEPDEREMDSLLATGEMASSAILTMALHAAGVPAISMTGRQAGIRVDNTHLKAKIETIDPARIQAQLDQGKVVVVAGFQGLNADSDVATLGRGGSDTTAVALAAALHADRCQILKDVDGVFTANPRVEPRARKQDEITYDEMLELAACGAEVLQSRAVEFAKKYNVVLEVMSSFVVKPGTIVREEVKDMENVIIRGIASDQSQAKATLRGVQDTPGVAASVFKALAGANINVDMIVQNVSEDGVTDMSFTVPRDDIKKTQRVLAPLAKKVKAEGLHFDEDIAKVSIVGVGMKSHSGVAFKMFDALAAADVNIDMISTSEIKISVVIRAKDADRAVRTLHEAFKLHMVPASAKPKKRPTAAKKAPAKAKAAKKAKPAKKA
;
A
#
# COMPACT_ATOMS: atom_id res chain seq x y z
N MET A 1 10.88 -26.20 0.68
CA MET A 1 9.44 -26.01 0.92
C MET A 1 9.28 -24.56 1.33
N ALA A 2 8.68 -23.72 0.46
CA ALA A 2 8.51 -22.30 0.74
C ALA A 2 7.16 -22.05 1.43
N LEU A 3 7.10 -21.02 2.31
CA LEU A 3 5.89 -20.55 2.95
C LEU A 3 5.43 -19.23 2.28
N PHE A 4 4.22 -19.25 1.76
CA PHE A 4 3.57 -18.08 1.18
C PHE A 4 2.40 -17.64 2.06
N VAL A 5 2.32 -16.32 2.29
CA VAL A 5 1.08 -15.70 2.77
C VAL A 5 0.44 -15.01 1.58
N GLN A 6 -0.80 -15.39 1.24
CA GLN A 6 -1.54 -14.84 0.11
C GLN A 6 -2.75 -14.06 0.62
N LYS A 7 -2.86 -12.77 0.26
CA LYS A 7 -4.04 -11.96 0.59
C LYS A 7 -4.91 -11.75 -0.63
N TYR A 8 -6.19 -12.03 -0.51
CA TYR A 8 -7.19 -11.77 -1.54
C TYR A 8 -8.14 -10.65 -1.12
N GLY A 9 -8.28 -9.61 -1.96
CA GLY A 9 -9.21 -8.50 -1.75
C GLY A 9 -10.67 -8.88 -2.00
N GLY A 10 -11.62 -8.01 -1.59
CA GLY A 10 -13.06 -8.26 -1.72
C GLY A 10 -13.52 -8.59 -3.14
N SER A 11 -13.03 -7.84 -4.14
CA SER A 11 -13.31 -8.11 -5.56
C SER A 11 -12.82 -9.50 -6.03
N SER A 12 -11.76 -10.03 -5.41
CA SER A 12 -11.22 -11.35 -5.74
C SER A 12 -12.05 -12.51 -5.18
N VAL A 13 -12.85 -12.25 -4.16
CA VAL A 13 -13.70 -13.21 -3.44
C VAL A 13 -15.18 -12.83 -3.47
N ALA A 14 -15.59 -11.99 -4.42
CA ALA A 14 -16.90 -11.37 -4.48
C ALA A 14 -18.07 -12.34 -4.60
N ASP A 15 -17.87 -13.46 -5.28
CA ASP A 15 -18.91 -14.47 -5.55
C ASP A 15 -18.35 -15.89 -5.57
N ALA A 16 -19.23 -16.87 -5.75
CA ALA A 16 -18.87 -18.29 -5.78
C ALA A 16 -17.91 -18.64 -6.93
N ALA A 17 -17.99 -17.97 -8.07
CA ALA A 17 -17.10 -18.20 -9.21
C ALA A 17 -15.70 -17.66 -8.90
N CYS A 18 -15.61 -16.49 -8.26
CA CYS A 18 -14.39 -15.91 -7.76
C CYS A 18 -13.73 -16.82 -6.71
N MET A 19 -14.50 -17.33 -5.74
CA MET A 19 -14.02 -18.26 -4.70
C MET A 19 -13.41 -19.54 -5.30
N LYS A 20 -14.05 -20.12 -6.32
CA LYS A 20 -13.53 -21.31 -7.03
C LYS A 20 -12.20 -21.01 -7.73
N ARG A 21 -12.09 -19.87 -8.46
CA ARG A 21 -10.82 -19.45 -9.09
C ARG A 21 -9.69 -19.24 -8.08
N VAL A 22 -10.00 -18.62 -6.93
CA VAL A 22 -9.05 -18.43 -5.84
C VAL A 22 -8.61 -19.78 -5.28
N ALA A 23 -9.54 -20.71 -5.04
CA ALA A 23 -9.21 -22.06 -4.56
C ALA A 23 -8.29 -22.80 -5.54
N ASP A 24 -8.54 -22.73 -6.85
CA ASP A 24 -7.67 -23.33 -7.87
C ASP A 24 -6.27 -22.72 -7.87
N ARG A 25 -6.16 -21.42 -7.70
CA ARG A 25 -4.87 -20.73 -7.61
C ARG A 25 -4.08 -21.14 -6.36
N ILE A 26 -4.74 -21.24 -5.22
CA ILE A 26 -4.14 -21.72 -3.98
C ILE A 26 -3.65 -23.16 -4.15
N LYS A 27 -4.48 -24.02 -4.77
CA LYS A 27 -4.12 -25.41 -5.12
C LYS A 27 -2.85 -25.47 -5.98
N GLN A 28 -2.75 -24.62 -7.01
CA GLN A 28 -1.54 -24.53 -7.86
C GLN A 28 -0.30 -24.08 -7.07
N THR A 29 -0.44 -23.10 -6.17
CA THR A 29 0.66 -22.65 -5.32
C THR A 29 1.13 -23.77 -4.39
N ARG A 30 0.20 -24.46 -3.72
CA ARG A 30 0.47 -25.59 -2.83
C ARG A 30 1.06 -26.80 -3.57
N GLY A 31 0.61 -27.08 -4.80
CA GLY A 31 1.04 -28.23 -5.62
C GLY A 31 2.54 -28.29 -5.90
N LYS A 32 3.27 -27.19 -5.69
CA LYS A 32 4.75 -27.11 -5.75
C LYS A 32 5.43 -27.49 -4.42
N ASN A 33 4.74 -28.23 -3.57
CA ASN A 33 5.19 -28.60 -2.22
C ASN A 33 5.41 -27.38 -1.30
N ASN A 34 4.59 -26.35 -1.46
CA ASN A 34 4.63 -25.14 -0.66
C ASN A 34 3.59 -25.17 0.46
N ARG A 35 3.87 -24.43 1.53
CA ARG A 35 2.94 -24.12 2.61
C ARG A 35 2.25 -22.80 2.30
N VAL A 36 0.93 -22.71 2.53
CA VAL A 36 0.15 -21.53 2.17
C VAL A 36 -0.76 -21.13 3.34
N VAL A 37 -0.64 -19.88 3.74
CA VAL A 37 -1.60 -19.17 4.58
C VAL A 37 -2.33 -18.17 3.68
N VAL A 38 -3.63 -18.09 3.81
CA VAL A 38 -4.48 -17.18 3.02
C VAL A 38 -5.16 -16.21 3.97
N VAL A 39 -5.15 -14.92 3.60
CA VAL A 39 -5.91 -13.89 4.29
C VAL A 39 -6.97 -13.37 3.32
N VAL A 40 -8.22 -13.30 3.75
CA VAL A 40 -9.33 -12.82 2.93
C VAL A 40 -9.95 -11.55 3.50
N SER A 41 -10.40 -10.67 2.61
CA SER A 41 -11.33 -9.58 2.92
C SER A 41 -12.77 -10.08 2.86
N ALA A 42 -13.71 -9.27 3.32
CA ALA A 42 -15.14 -9.49 3.08
C ALA A 42 -15.44 -9.60 1.58
N MET A 43 -16.54 -10.26 1.21
CA MET A 43 -16.95 -10.49 -0.18
C MET A 43 -17.46 -9.20 -0.82
N GLY A 44 -16.93 -8.81 -1.96
CA GLY A 44 -17.41 -7.63 -2.72
C GLY A 44 -17.57 -6.40 -1.84
N ASP A 45 -18.77 -5.86 -1.78
CA ASP A 45 -19.14 -4.64 -1.07
C ASP A 45 -19.77 -4.90 0.33
N THR A 46 -19.68 -6.14 0.83
CA THR A 46 -20.30 -6.55 2.10
C THR A 46 -19.98 -5.61 3.27
N THR A 47 -18.75 -5.09 3.37
CA THR A 47 -18.38 -4.17 4.45
C THR A 47 -19.17 -2.87 4.36
N ASP A 48 -19.33 -2.31 3.17
CA ASP A 48 -20.09 -1.07 2.94
C ASP A 48 -21.57 -1.29 3.16
N ASP A 49 -22.13 -2.44 2.77
CA ASP A 49 -23.52 -2.82 3.03
C ASP A 49 -23.81 -2.94 4.52
N LEU A 50 -22.90 -3.56 5.29
CA LEU A 50 -23.03 -3.67 6.74
C LEU A 50 -22.96 -2.30 7.43
N ILE A 51 -22.09 -1.40 6.99
CA ILE A 51 -22.02 -0.03 7.48
C ILE A 51 -23.32 0.72 7.17
N ALA A 52 -23.82 0.59 5.94
CA ALA A 52 -25.07 1.23 5.54
C ALA A 52 -26.25 0.73 6.36
N LEU A 53 -26.35 -0.58 6.58
CA LEU A 53 -27.38 -1.20 7.39
C LEU A 53 -27.32 -0.73 8.86
N ALA A 54 -26.14 -0.72 9.47
CA ALA A 54 -25.95 -0.25 10.84
C ALA A 54 -26.42 1.20 11.01
N ARG A 55 -26.06 2.08 10.07
CA ARG A 55 -26.44 3.50 10.10
C ARG A 55 -27.94 3.74 9.86
N GLN A 56 -28.64 2.83 9.16
CA GLN A 56 -30.10 2.88 9.04
C GLN A 56 -30.79 2.58 10.38
N VAL A 57 -30.20 1.69 11.20
CA VAL A 57 -30.72 1.34 12.52
C VAL A 57 -30.35 2.40 13.55
N ASN A 58 -29.11 2.87 13.53
CA ASN A 58 -28.60 3.92 14.41
C ASN A 58 -27.65 4.82 13.62
N PRO A 59 -27.93 6.11 13.41
CA PRO A 59 -27.05 7.03 12.68
C PRO A 59 -25.64 7.17 13.28
N GLU A 60 -25.50 6.96 14.59
CA GLU A 60 -24.23 6.99 15.34
C GLU A 60 -24.10 5.69 16.16
N PRO A 61 -23.79 4.54 15.49
CA PRO A 61 -23.66 3.27 16.17
C PRO A 61 -22.42 3.24 17.05
N ASP A 62 -22.49 2.49 18.14
CA ASP A 62 -21.34 2.24 19.02
C ASP A 62 -20.19 1.56 18.26
N GLU A 63 -18.96 2.00 18.47
CA GLU A 63 -17.79 1.52 17.72
C GLU A 63 -17.47 0.04 18.00
N ARG A 64 -17.71 -0.45 19.22
CA ARG A 64 -17.53 -1.87 19.57
C ARG A 64 -18.55 -2.76 18.84
N GLU A 65 -19.80 -2.33 18.76
CA GLU A 65 -20.83 -3.09 18.04
C GLU A 65 -20.59 -3.06 16.52
N MET A 66 -20.05 -1.94 16.00
CA MET A 66 -19.61 -1.86 14.61
C MET A 66 -18.48 -2.84 14.32
N ASP A 67 -17.49 -2.97 15.19
CA ASP A 67 -16.41 -3.95 15.04
C ASP A 67 -16.95 -5.39 15.01
N SER A 68 -17.87 -5.70 15.92
CA SER A 68 -18.51 -7.02 15.98
C SER A 68 -19.28 -7.34 14.68
N LEU A 69 -19.98 -6.36 14.13
CA LEU A 69 -20.74 -6.49 12.89
C LEU A 69 -19.81 -6.66 11.69
N LEU A 70 -18.84 -5.75 11.53
CA LEU A 70 -17.95 -5.72 10.35
C LEU A 70 -17.08 -6.97 10.27
N ALA A 71 -16.60 -7.48 11.41
CA ALA A 71 -15.77 -8.69 11.43
C ALA A 71 -16.47 -9.93 10.85
N THR A 72 -17.80 -9.97 10.80
CA THR A 72 -18.57 -11.09 10.24
C THR A 72 -18.34 -11.27 8.74
N GLY A 73 -18.04 -10.20 8.01
CA GLY A 73 -17.80 -10.25 6.56
C GLY A 73 -16.61 -11.14 6.19
N GLU A 74 -15.47 -10.93 6.84
CA GLU A 74 -14.27 -11.74 6.63
C GLU A 74 -14.43 -13.17 7.19
N MET A 75 -15.20 -13.35 8.26
CA MET A 75 -15.49 -14.68 8.78
C MET A 75 -16.29 -15.51 7.78
N ALA A 76 -17.32 -14.91 7.15
CA ALA A 76 -18.09 -15.54 6.08
C ALA A 76 -17.18 -15.91 4.89
N SER A 77 -16.37 -14.96 4.41
CA SER A 77 -15.43 -15.18 3.30
C SER A 77 -14.46 -16.32 3.57
N SER A 78 -13.88 -16.36 4.77
CA SER A 78 -12.91 -17.40 5.15
C SER A 78 -13.51 -18.79 5.17
N ALA A 79 -14.74 -18.92 5.67
CA ALA A 79 -15.48 -20.18 5.70
C ALA A 79 -15.83 -20.67 4.30
N ILE A 80 -16.38 -19.78 3.44
CA ILE A 80 -16.78 -20.10 2.07
C ILE A 80 -15.56 -20.50 1.23
N LEU A 81 -14.43 -19.78 1.33
CA LEU A 81 -13.21 -20.13 0.61
C LEU A 81 -12.66 -21.49 1.08
N THR A 82 -12.75 -21.78 2.38
CA THR A 82 -12.36 -23.10 2.91
C THR A 82 -13.22 -24.22 2.35
N MET A 83 -14.53 -24.01 2.21
CA MET A 83 -15.43 -24.97 1.54
C MET A 83 -15.06 -25.16 0.05
N ALA A 84 -14.69 -24.08 -0.64
CA ALA A 84 -14.24 -24.15 -2.04
C ALA A 84 -12.91 -24.94 -2.17
N LEU A 85 -11.98 -24.77 -1.22
CA LEU A 85 -10.73 -25.55 -1.16
C LEU A 85 -11.02 -27.05 -0.91
N HIS A 86 -11.94 -27.38 0.00
CA HIS A 86 -12.36 -28.78 0.20
C HIS A 86 -12.96 -29.39 -1.05
N ALA A 87 -13.83 -28.65 -1.75
CA ALA A 87 -14.41 -29.11 -3.03
C ALA A 87 -13.34 -29.31 -4.13
N ALA A 88 -12.23 -28.55 -4.07
CA ALA A 88 -11.08 -28.71 -4.96
C ALA A 88 -10.10 -29.82 -4.50
N GLY A 89 -10.42 -30.56 -3.41
CA GLY A 89 -9.58 -31.62 -2.85
C GLY A 89 -8.36 -31.12 -2.08
N VAL A 90 -8.40 -29.89 -1.56
CA VAL A 90 -7.31 -29.29 -0.79
C VAL A 90 -7.69 -29.29 0.71
N PRO A 91 -6.94 -30.00 1.58
CA PRO A 91 -7.13 -29.91 3.02
C PRO A 91 -6.92 -28.47 3.49
N ALA A 92 -7.91 -27.88 4.15
CA ALA A 92 -7.87 -26.48 4.59
C ALA A 92 -8.64 -26.30 5.92
N ILE A 93 -8.39 -25.19 6.59
CA ILE A 93 -9.10 -24.79 7.80
C ILE A 93 -9.25 -23.26 7.81
N SER A 94 -10.44 -22.77 8.16
CA SER A 94 -10.67 -21.33 8.40
C SER A 94 -10.37 -20.97 9.85
N MET A 95 -9.88 -19.75 10.06
CA MET A 95 -9.61 -19.16 11.38
C MET A 95 -10.06 -17.72 11.42
N THR A 96 -10.68 -17.30 12.52
CA THR A 96 -10.87 -15.88 12.85
C THR A 96 -9.54 -15.26 13.27
N GLY A 97 -9.44 -13.92 13.37
CA GLY A 97 -8.26 -13.24 13.88
C GLY A 97 -7.85 -13.75 15.28
N ARG A 98 -8.84 -13.92 16.18
CA ARG A 98 -8.64 -14.55 17.51
C ARG A 98 -8.00 -15.94 17.41
N GLN A 99 -8.54 -16.80 16.54
CA GLN A 99 -8.06 -18.17 16.38
C GLN A 99 -6.67 -18.25 15.72
N ALA A 100 -6.32 -17.22 14.93
CA ALA A 100 -5.01 -17.04 14.33
C ALA A 100 -3.99 -16.39 15.30
N GLY A 101 -4.39 -16.10 16.55
CA GLY A 101 -3.53 -15.57 17.59
C GLY A 101 -3.25 -14.07 17.48
N ILE A 102 -4.06 -13.30 16.73
CA ILE A 102 -3.87 -11.87 16.53
C ILE A 102 -4.42 -11.10 17.72
N ARG A 103 -3.54 -10.41 18.46
CA ARG A 103 -3.89 -9.51 19.56
C ARG A 103 -3.75 -8.06 19.11
N VAL A 104 -4.69 -7.23 19.54
CA VAL A 104 -4.78 -5.80 19.18
C VAL A 104 -5.02 -4.96 20.43
N ASP A 105 -4.76 -3.65 20.31
CA ASP A 105 -5.09 -2.68 21.37
C ASP A 105 -6.61 -2.50 21.53
N ASN A 106 -7.04 -1.74 22.54
CA ASN A 106 -8.46 -1.50 22.85
C ASN A 106 -9.10 -0.38 21.98
N THR A 107 -8.46 0.02 20.88
CA THR A 107 -9.03 1.03 19.98
C THR A 107 -9.98 0.37 19.00
N HIS A 108 -11.28 0.68 19.07
CA HIS A 108 -12.25 0.19 18.09
C HIS A 108 -12.11 0.87 16.72
N LEU A 109 -12.50 0.19 15.64
CA LEU A 109 -12.49 0.60 14.22
C LEU A 109 -11.10 0.94 13.63
N LYS A 110 -10.08 1.14 14.46
CA LYS A 110 -8.71 1.50 14.04
C LYS A 110 -7.64 0.81 14.90
N ALA A 111 -7.93 -0.41 15.38
CA ALA A 111 -7.06 -1.16 16.27
C ALA A 111 -5.65 -1.36 15.69
N LYS A 112 -4.67 -1.45 16.59
CA LYS A 112 -3.28 -1.74 16.21
C LYS A 112 -2.90 -3.15 16.65
N ILE A 113 -2.26 -3.90 15.78
CA ILE A 113 -1.72 -5.21 16.12
C ILE A 113 -0.57 -5.03 17.12
N GLU A 114 -0.71 -5.64 18.29
CA GLU A 114 0.31 -5.64 19.34
C GLU A 114 1.19 -6.88 19.22
N THR A 115 0.56 -8.06 19.16
CA THR A 115 1.29 -9.35 19.09
C THR A 115 0.53 -10.34 18.22
N ILE A 116 1.26 -11.33 17.70
CA ILE A 116 0.69 -12.51 17.01
C ILE A 116 1.35 -13.75 17.58
N ASP A 117 0.52 -14.69 18.07
CA ASP A 117 0.97 -16.05 18.38
C ASP A 117 0.63 -16.99 17.20
N PRO A 118 1.62 -17.35 16.37
CA PRO A 118 1.39 -18.16 15.18
C PRO A 118 1.30 -19.67 15.47
N ALA A 119 1.40 -20.13 16.72
CA ALA A 119 1.53 -21.56 17.07
C ALA A 119 0.39 -22.41 16.50
N ARG A 120 -0.85 -21.91 16.56
CA ARG A 120 -2.01 -22.63 16.01
C ARG A 120 -1.99 -22.72 14.49
N ILE A 121 -1.58 -21.66 13.81
CA ILE A 121 -1.40 -21.66 12.34
C ILE A 121 -0.33 -22.67 11.98
N GLN A 122 0.83 -22.63 12.65
CA GLN A 122 1.95 -23.53 12.42
C GLN A 122 1.53 -25.00 12.56
N ALA A 123 0.80 -25.35 13.64
CA ALA A 123 0.32 -26.70 13.86
C ALA A 123 -0.60 -27.24 12.73
N GLN A 124 -1.41 -26.36 12.10
CA GLN A 124 -2.25 -26.76 10.96
C GLN A 124 -1.45 -26.86 9.66
N LEU A 125 -0.46 -26.00 9.47
CA LEU A 125 0.46 -26.10 8.33
C LEU A 125 1.29 -27.39 8.39
N ASP A 126 1.72 -27.83 9.58
CA ASP A 126 2.47 -29.08 9.79
C ASP A 126 1.61 -30.33 9.51
N GLN A 127 0.28 -30.21 9.66
CA GLN A 127 -0.68 -31.22 9.21
C GLN A 127 -0.95 -31.18 7.69
N GLY A 128 -0.23 -30.35 6.94
CA GLY A 128 -0.39 -30.21 5.49
C GLY A 128 -1.65 -29.45 5.05
N LYS A 129 -2.31 -28.71 5.94
CA LYS A 129 -3.50 -27.91 5.60
C LYS A 129 -3.12 -26.53 5.12
N VAL A 130 -3.95 -25.97 4.24
CA VAL A 130 -4.00 -24.53 3.96
C VAL A 130 -4.76 -23.86 5.11
N VAL A 131 -4.22 -22.76 5.65
CA VAL A 131 -4.90 -22.00 6.70
C VAL A 131 -5.49 -20.74 6.08
N VAL A 132 -6.81 -20.58 6.19
CA VAL A 132 -7.54 -19.39 5.68
C VAL A 132 -7.93 -18.52 6.87
N VAL A 133 -7.36 -17.33 6.96
CA VAL A 133 -7.57 -16.40 8.07
C VAL A 133 -8.52 -15.29 7.63
N ALA A 134 -9.54 -15.02 8.43
CA ALA A 134 -10.34 -13.82 8.33
C ALA A 134 -9.46 -12.61 8.63
N GLY A 135 -9.22 -11.76 7.62
CA GLY A 135 -8.43 -10.54 7.78
C GLY A 135 -9.12 -9.45 8.59
N PHE A 136 -8.52 -8.28 8.68
CA PHE A 136 -9.14 -7.07 9.20
C PHE A 136 -9.42 -7.04 10.72
N GLN A 137 -9.27 -8.12 11.47
CA GLN A 137 -9.72 -8.27 12.85
C GLN A 137 -8.67 -8.90 13.77
N GLY A 138 -8.73 -8.54 15.05
CA GLY A 138 -8.00 -9.17 16.15
C GLY A 138 -8.84 -9.22 17.42
N LEU A 139 -8.24 -9.74 18.50
CA LEU A 139 -8.84 -9.78 19.82
C LEU A 139 -8.11 -8.79 20.74
N ASN A 140 -8.86 -7.87 21.36
CA ASN A 140 -8.31 -6.92 22.32
C ASN A 140 -8.18 -7.54 23.74
N ALA A 141 -7.71 -6.76 24.71
CA ALA A 141 -7.51 -7.22 26.10
C ALA A 141 -8.84 -7.57 26.80
N ASP A 142 -9.94 -6.90 26.43
CA ASP A 142 -11.27 -7.13 26.98
C ASP A 142 -11.98 -8.35 26.36
N SER A 143 -11.28 -9.08 25.48
CA SER A 143 -11.81 -10.22 24.73
C SER A 143 -12.86 -9.86 23.69
N ASP A 144 -12.94 -8.60 23.30
CA ASP A 144 -13.76 -8.15 22.19
C ASP A 144 -12.99 -8.25 20.85
N VAL A 145 -13.77 -8.42 19.78
CA VAL A 145 -13.22 -8.29 18.43
C VAL A 145 -13.04 -6.80 18.14
N ALA A 146 -11.87 -6.42 17.67
CA ALA A 146 -11.62 -5.07 17.17
C ALA A 146 -11.05 -5.09 15.76
N THR A 147 -11.52 -4.17 14.91
CA THR A 147 -11.11 -4.10 13.50
C THR A 147 -9.95 -3.14 13.30
N LEU A 148 -9.11 -3.44 12.30
CA LEU A 148 -7.86 -2.72 12.04
C LEU A 148 -8.05 -1.44 11.19
N GLY A 149 -9.28 -1.16 10.79
CA GLY A 149 -9.58 -0.04 9.90
C GLY A 149 -9.22 -0.30 8.44
N ARG A 150 -9.30 0.73 7.62
CA ARG A 150 -9.10 0.65 6.15
C ARG A 150 -7.77 -0.03 5.81
N GLY A 151 -7.82 -1.02 4.91
CA GLY A 151 -6.64 -1.83 4.54
C GLY A 151 -6.18 -2.83 5.59
N GLY A 152 -6.99 -3.10 6.62
CA GLY A 152 -6.65 -4.00 7.71
C GLY A 152 -6.35 -5.43 7.27
N SER A 153 -6.97 -5.95 6.20
CA SER A 153 -6.66 -7.28 5.68
C SER A 153 -5.27 -7.35 5.02
N ASP A 154 -4.80 -6.27 4.36
CA ASP A 154 -3.42 -6.18 3.86
C ASP A 154 -2.43 -6.19 5.04
N THR A 155 -2.73 -5.39 6.09
CA THR A 155 -1.94 -5.35 7.33
C THR A 155 -1.91 -6.71 8.02
N THR A 156 -3.05 -7.41 8.12
CA THR A 156 -3.14 -8.77 8.68
C THR A 156 -2.21 -9.73 7.94
N ALA A 157 -2.22 -9.71 6.60
CA ALA A 157 -1.39 -10.60 5.79
C ALA A 157 0.10 -10.36 6.00
N VAL A 158 0.52 -9.10 6.01
CA VAL A 158 1.93 -8.74 6.24
C VAL A 158 2.37 -9.09 7.65
N ALA A 159 1.54 -8.83 8.66
CA ALA A 159 1.84 -9.16 10.05
C ALA A 159 1.95 -10.69 10.27
N LEU A 160 1.07 -11.47 9.66
CA LEU A 160 1.17 -12.93 9.67
C LEU A 160 2.41 -13.43 8.91
N ALA A 161 2.76 -12.81 7.78
CA ALA A 161 3.97 -13.16 7.05
C ALA A 161 5.23 -12.90 7.89
N ALA A 162 5.27 -11.80 8.65
CA ALA A 162 6.35 -11.50 9.59
C ALA A 162 6.41 -12.54 10.73
N ALA A 163 5.28 -12.81 11.40
CA ALA A 163 5.21 -13.72 12.54
C ALA A 163 5.55 -15.17 12.16
N LEU A 164 5.26 -15.58 10.93
CA LEU A 164 5.51 -16.93 10.41
C LEU A 164 6.85 -17.04 9.67
N HIS A 165 7.62 -15.94 9.55
CA HIS A 165 8.84 -15.88 8.74
C HIS A 165 8.61 -16.40 7.31
N ALA A 166 7.55 -15.93 6.67
CA ALA A 166 7.18 -16.36 5.33
C ALA A 166 8.21 -15.92 4.29
N ASP A 167 8.49 -16.77 3.30
CA ASP A 167 9.40 -16.44 2.20
C ASP A 167 8.88 -15.28 1.36
N ARG A 168 7.54 -15.12 1.29
CA ARG A 168 6.89 -14.04 0.54
C ARG A 168 5.46 -13.79 1.00
N CYS A 169 5.07 -12.52 1.04
CA CYS A 169 3.68 -12.11 1.19
C CYS A 169 3.15 -11.60 -0.16
N GLN A 170 2.16 -12.28 -0.72
CA GLN A 170 1.53 -11.95 -2.00
C GLN A 170 0.22 -11.23 -1.77
N ILE A 171 0.12 -9.99 -2.25
CA ILE A 171 -1.10 -9.19 -2.21
C ILE A 171 -1.77 -9.27 -3.58
N LEU A 172 -2.85 -10.04 -3.65
CA LEU A 172 -3.58 -10.33 -4.88
C LEU A 172 -4.80 -9.39 -4.99
N LYS A 173 -4.78 -8.58 -6.05
CA LYS A 173 -5.78 -7.54 -6.33
C LYS A 173 -6.31 -7.64 -7.76
N ASP A 174 -7.11 -6.66 -8.16
CA ASP A 174 -7.64 -6.49 -9.52
C ASP A 174 -6.62 -5.84 -10.49
N VAL A 175 -5.44 -5.47 -10.00
CA VAL A 175 -4.35 -4.88 -10.80
C VAL A 175 -3.14 -5.83 -10.89
N ASP A 176 -2.39 -5.73 -11.99
CA ASP A 176 -1.25 -6.63 -12.28
C ASP A 176 0.02 -6.33 -11.46
N GLY A 177 0.03 -5.26 -10.68
CA GLY A 177 1.17 -4.80 -9.89
C GLY A 177 1.14 -3.30 -9.65
N VAL A 178 2.28 -2.71 -9.30
CA VAL A 178 2.48 -1.27 -9.14
C VAL A 178 2.88 -0.66 -10.47
N PHE A 179 2.17 0.39 -10.89
CA PHE A 179 2.42 1.09 -12.15
C PHE A 179 3.08 2.45 -11.91
N THR A 180 3.66 3.00 -12.97
CA THR A 180 4.28 4.35 -12.94
C THR A 180 3.27 5.48 -12.82
N ALA A 181 2.01 5.23 -13.07
CA ALA A 181 0.83 6.05 -12.79
C ALA A 181 -0.41 5.16 -12.79
N ASN A 182 -1.58 5.68 -12.40
CA ASN A 182 -2.83 4.94 -12.51
C ASN A 182 -3.12 4.63 -14.00
N PRO A 183 -3.19 3.36 -14.44
CA PRO A 183 -3.40 3.00 -15.83
C PRO A 183 -4.78 3.39 -16.38
N ARG A 184 -5.77 3.67 -15.51
CA ARG A 184 -7.07 4.23 -15.91
C ARG A 184 -6.97 5.69 -16.33
N VAL A 185 -5.98 6.45 -15.78
CA VAL A 185 -5.71 7.84 -16.11
C VAL A 185 -4.69 7.94 -17.24
N GLU A 186 -3.58 7.19 -17.16
CA GLU A 186 -2.53 7.15 -18.18
C GLU A 186 -2.36 5.72 -18.71
N PRO A 187 -2.97 5.38 -19.85
CA PRO A 187 -2.91 4.03 -20.42
C PRO A 187 -1.49 3.55 -20.78
N ARG A 188 -0.52 4.47 -20.96
CA ARG A 188 0.89 4.15 -21.20
C ARG A 188 1.67 3.93 -19.91
N ALA A 189 1.00 3.97 -18.75
CA ALA A 189 1.64 3.67 -17.48
C ALA A 189 2.24 2.26 -17.51
N ARG A 190 3.51 2.17 -17.13
CA ARG A 190 4.27 0.92 -17.18
C ARG A 190 4.22 0.22 -15.82
N LYS A 191 3.97 -1.10 -15.83
CA LYS A 191 4.13 -1.92 -14.62
C LYS A 191 5.62 -1.97 -14.22
N GLN A 192 5.88 -1.83 -12.94
CA GLN A 192 7.23 -1.93 -12.37
C GLN A 192 7.50 -3.38 -11.94
N ASP A 193 8.72 -3.87 -12.19
CA ASP A 193 9.12 -5.20 -11.75
C ASP A 193 9.48 -5.19 -10.25
N GLU A 194 10.13 -4.13 -9.80
CA GLU A 194 10.58 -3.95 -8.41
C GLU A 194 10.41 -2.48 -7.98
N ILE A 195 10.14 -2.27 -6.69
CA ILE A 195 10.07 -0.96 -6.04
C ILE A 195 10.55 -1.07 -4.60
N THR A 196 11.17 -0.01 -4.05
CA THR A 196 11.58 0.01 -2.64
C THR A 196 10.38 0.22 -1.71
N TYR A 197 10.53 -0.17 -0.42
CA TYR A 197 9.49 0.13 0.57
C TYR A 197 9.23 1.63 0.68
N ASP A 198 10.28 2.48 0.65
CA ASP A 198 10.14 3.93 0.79
C ASP A 198 9.36 4.54 -0.38
N GLU A 199 9.70 4.16 -1.62
CA GLU A 199 8.96 4.61 -2.80
C GLU A 199 7.50 4.14 -2.77
N MET A 200 7.27 2.87 -2.38
CA MET A 200 5.91 2.33 -2.29
C MET A 200 5.09 3.02 -1.20
N LEU A 201 5.72 3.33 -0.07
CA LEU A 201 5.10 4.02 1.06
C LEU A 201 4.65 5.42 0.67
N GLU A 202 5.53 6.18 -0.01
CA GLU A 202 5.20 7.50 -0.52
C GLU A 202 4.12 7.45 -1.61
N LEU A 203 4.17 6.49 -2.55
CA LEU A 203 3.11 6.32 -3.54
C LEU A 203 1.76 6.01 -2.88
N ALA A 204 1.75 5.12 -1.88
CA ALA A 204 0.53 4.77 -1.15
C ALA A 204 -0.03 5.97 -0.37
N ALA A 205 0.83 6.76 0.29
CA ALA A 205 0.45 7.98 1.00
C ALA A 205 -0.03 9.10 0.07
N CYS A 206 0.36 9.05 -1.21
CA CYS A 206 -0.04 10.02 -2.22
C CYS A 206 -1.28 9.62 -3.05
N GLY A 207 -1.97 8.52 -2.68
CA GLY A 207 -3.21 8.10 -3.34
C GLY A 207 -3.05 6.93 -4.33
N ALA A 208 -1.89 6.28 -4.40
CA ALA A 208 -1.78 5.02 -5.11
C ALA A 208 -2.41 3.89 -4.28
N GLU A 209 -3.67 3.56 -4.57
CA GLU A 209 -4.52 2.63 -3.79
C GLU A 209 -4.09 1.15 -3.90
N VAL A 210 -2.94 0.87 -4.51
CA VAL A 210 -2.48 -0.50 -4.74
C VAL A 210 -2.13 -1.22 -3.44
N LEU A 211 -1.46 -0.53 -2.51
CA LEU A 211 -1.16 -1.01 -1.16
C LEU A 211 -1.53 0.05 -0.13
N GLN A 212 -1.93 -0.38 1.05
CA GLN A 212 -2.14 0.52 2.18
C GLN A 212 -0.80 0.85 2.84
N SER A 213 -0.57 2.13 3.15
CA SER A 213 0.69 2.62 3.76
C SER A 213 1.08 1.81 4.99
N ARG A 214 0.13 1.55 5.89
CA ARG A 214 0.35 0.77 7.11
C ARG A 214 0.86 -0.66 6.84
N ALA A 215 0.39 -1.32 5.77
CA ALA A 215 0.88 -2.64 5.38
C ALA A 215 2.33 -2.56 4.88
N VAL A 216 2.68 -1.51 4.13
CA VAL A 216 4.06 -1.27 3.65
C VAL A 216 5.00 -0.92 4.82
N GLU A 217 4.55 -0.11 5.79
CA GLU A 217 5.31 0.17 7.02
C GLU A 217 5.65 -1.10 7.79
N PHE A 218 4.66 -1.99 7.96
CA PHE A 218 4.89 -3.30 8.58
C PHE A 218 5.89 -4.14 7.78
N ALA A 219 5.73 -4.18 6.45
CA ALA A 219 6.64 -4.93 5.58
C ALA A 219 8.08 -4.42 5.71
N LYS A 220 8.28 -3.09 5.71
CA LYS A 220 9.58 -2.46 5.91
C LYS A 220 10.16 -2.80 7.28
N LYS A 221 9.37 -2.61 8.36
CA LYS A 221 9.82 -2.85 9.74
C LYS A 221 10.31 -4.28 9.97
N TYR A 222 9.65 -5.26 9.37
CA TYR A 222 9.93 -6.69 9.56
C TYR A 222 10.62 -7.33 8.36
N ASN A 223 11.05 -6.54 7.38
CA ASN A 223 11.71 -6.97 6.14
C ASN A 223 10.95 -8.09 5.39
N VAL A 224 9.62 -7.94 5.30
CA VAL A 224 8.75 -8.89 4.60
C VAL A 224 8.74 -8.57 3.11
N VAL A 225 9.23 -9.46 2.27
CA VAL A 225 9.16 -9.29 0.81
C VAL A 225 7.70 -9.39 0.35
N LEU A 226 7.16 -8.26 -0.21
CA LEU A 226 5.83 -8.25 -0.79
C LEU A 226 5.90 -8.52 -2.29
N GLU A 227 4.85 -9.14 -2.82
CA GLU A 227 4.60 -9.26 -4.25
C GLU A 227 3.16 -8.83 -4.55
N VAL A 228 3.01 -7.72 -5.24
CA VAL A 228 1.69 -7.22 -5.66
C VAL A 228 1.38 -7.78 -7.04
N MET A 229 0.27 -8.49 -7.18
CA MET A 229 -0.06 -9.18 -8.41
C MET A 229 -1.57 -9.31 -8.64
N SER A 230 -1.96 -9.61 -9.87
CA SER A 230 -3.36 -9.84 -10.20
C SER A 230 -3.90 -11.13 -9.57
N SER A 231 -5.13 -11.07 -9.06
CA SER A 231 -5.89 -12.26 -8.65
C SER A 231 -6.51 -13.00 -9.84
N PHE A 232 -6.64 -12.34 -10.98
CA PHE A 232 -7.32 -12.85 -12.18
C PHE A 232 -6.37 -13.48 -13.21
N VAL A 233 -5.13 -12.98 -13.27
CA VAL A 233 -4.12 -13.41 -14.25
C VAL A 233 -2.87 -13.91 -13.54
N VAL A 234 -2.36 -15.06 -14.00
CA VAL A 234 -1.12 -15.66 -13.46
C VAL A 234 0.08 -15.08 -14.21
N LYS A 235 0.57 -13.93 -13.76
CA LYS A 235 1.78 -13.26 -14.27
C LYS A 235 2.62 -12.78 -13.09
N PRO A 236 3.96 -12.60 -13.25
CA PRO A 236 4.77 -11.97 -12.23
C PRO A 236 4.23 -10.60 -11.85
N GLY A 237 4.16 -10.31 -10.56
CA GLY A 237 3.73 -9.04 -10.01
C GLY A 237 4.88 -8.03 -9.90
N THR A 238 4.70 -7.03 -9.04
CA THR A 238 5.73 -6.10 -8.60
C THR A 238 6.27 -6.54 -7.25
N ILE A 239 7.58 -6.68 -7.12
CA ILE A 239 8.26 -7.00 -5.86
C ILE A 239 8.53 -5.71 -5.09
N VAL A 240 8.11 -5.67 -3.82
CA VAL A 240 8.40 -4.57 -2.89
C VAL A 240 9.37 -5.08 -1.84
N ARG A 241 10.55 -4.46 -1.73
CA ARG A 241 11.64 -4.85 -0.82
C ARG A 241 12.58 -3.68 -0.54
N GLU A 242 13.53 -3.85 0.40
CA GLU A 242 14.46 -2.78 0.81
C GLU A 242 15.36 -2.32 -0.35
N GLU A 243 16.01 -3.25 -1.03
CA GLU A 243 16.93 -2.95 -2.12
C GLU A 243 16.39 -3.44 -3.45
N VAL A 244 16.41 -2.60 -4.46
CA VAL A 244 16.05 -2.93 -5.83
C VAL A 244 17.24 -2.75 -6.76
N LYS A 245 17.26 -3.50 -7.85
CA LYS A 245 18.27 -3.31 -8.91
C LYS A 245 18.06 -1.94 -9.56
N ASP A 246 19.14 -1.25 -9.88
CA ASP A 246 19.12 0.04 -10.62
C ASP A 246 18.57 1.26 -9.85
N MET A 247 18.79 1.33 -8.53
CA MET A 247 18.37 2.48 -7.69
C MET A 247 18.92 3.82 -8.21
N GLU A 248 20.15 3.87 -8.73
CA GLU A 248 20.80 5.12 -9.18
C GLU A 248 20.31 5.64 -10.54
N ASN A 249 19.72 4.78 -11.37
CA ASN A 249 19.36 5.13 -12.75
C ASN A 249 17.90 5.61 -12.92
N VAL A 250 17.05 5.44 -11.92
CA VAL A 250 15.63 5.80 -11.99
C VAL A 250 15.35 6.97 -11.06
N ILE A 251 15.22 8.17 -11.65
CA ILE A 251 15.01 9.41 -10.89
C ILE A 251 13.59 9.45 -10.31
N ILE A 252 12.58 9.12 -11.12
CA ILE A 252 11.16 9.09 -10.73
C ILE A 252 10.61 7.68 -10.95
N ARG A 253 10.03 7.13 -9.92
CA ARG A 253 9.35 5.82 -9.94
C ARG A 253 7.91 5.90 -10.37
N GLY A 254 7.20 6.93 -9.93
CA GLY A 254 5.79 7.03 -10.27
C GLY A 254 5.17 8.36 -9.92
N ILE A 255 3.94 8.51 -10.40
CA ILE A 255 3.06 9.64 -10.16
C ILE A 255 1.78 9.11 -9.52
N ALA A 256 1.37 9.72 -8.42
CA ALA A 256 0.10 9.45 -7.77
C ALA A 256 -0.73 10.74 -7.70
N SER A 257 -2.05 10.60 -7.73
CA SER A 257 -2.98 11.70 -7.49
C SER A 257 -4.00 11.29 -6.43
N ASP A 258 -4.30 12.21 -5.53
CA ASP A 258 -5.29 12.04 -4.47
C ASP A 258 -6.32 13.17 -4.54
N GLN A 259 -7.57 12.81 -4.78
CA GLN A 259 -8.71 13.73 -4.85
C GLN A 259 -9.61 13.62 -3.60
N SER A 260 -9.21 12.83 -2.61
CA SER A 260 -9.96 12.63 -1.37
C SER A 260 -9.64 13.67 -0.29
N GLN A 261 -8.79 14.64 -0.60
CA GLN A 261 -8.37 15.71 0.30
C GLN A 261 -9.18 16.99 0.10
N ALA A 262 -9.22 17.81 1.15
CA ALA A 262 -9.68 19.19 1.09
C ALA A 262 -8.65 20.11 1.76
N LYS A 263 -8.56 21.35 1.29
CA LYS A 263 -7.70 22.38 1.85
C LYS A 263 -8.47 23.19 2.90
N ALA A 264 -7.92 23.30 4.10
CA ALA A 264 -8.36 24.21 5.14
C ALA A 264 -7.36 25.34 5.28
N THR A 265 -7.83 26.60 5.33
CA THR A 265 -7.00 27.79 5.51
C THR A 265 -7.53 28.65 6.64
N LEU A 266 -6.70 28.85 7.65
CA LEU A 266 -6.87 29.88 8.68
C LEU A 266 -6.18 31.15 8.16
N ARG A 267 -6.97 32.22 7.89
CA ARG A 267 -6.45 33.49 7.36
C ARG A 267 -6.15 34.46 8.46
N GLY A 268 -5.13 35.28 8.27
CA GLY A 268 -4.80 36.39 9.14
C GLY A 268 -4.53 35.98 10.58
N VAL A 269 -3.88 34.84 10.81
CA VAL A 269 -3.53 34.35 12.14
C VAL A 269 -2.30 35.09 12.64
N GLN A 270 -2.31 35.56 13.91
CA GLN A 270 -1.14 36.19 14.50
C GLN A 270 0.06 35.23 14.51
N ASP A 271 1.21 35.69 13.99
CA ASP A 271 2.45 34.92 13.99
C ASP A 271 3.13 34.97 15.36
N THR A 272 2.60 34.20 16.30
CA THR A 272 3.10 34.09 17.66
C THR A 272 3.40 32.63 18.03
N PRO A 273 4.44 32.37 18.83
CA PRO A 273 4.75 31.02 19.29
C PRO A 273 3.56 30.36 19.96
N GLY A 274 3.28 29.09 19.57
CA GLY A 274 2.22 28.28 20.14
C GLY A 274 0.89 28.28 19.38
N VAL A 275 0.68 29.15 18.40
CA VAL A 275 -0.55 29.16 17.59
C VAL A 275 -0.64 27.88 16.77
N ALA A 276 0.35 27.51 15.99
CA ALA A 276 0.37 26.25 15.25
C ALA A 276 0.18 25.03 16.17
N ALA A 277 0.88 25.01 17.32
CA ALA A 277 0.71 23.94 18.32
C ALA A 277 -0.74 23.83 18.80
N SER A 278 -1.43 24.95 19.01
CA SER A 278 -2.84 24.97 19.46
C SER A 278 -3.78 24.41 18.38
N VAL A 279 -3.55 24.76 17.09
CA VAL A 279 -4.34 24.28 15.95
C VAL A 279 -4.18 22.77 15.80
N PHE A 280 -2.94 22.28 15.71
CA PHE A 280 -2.69 20.86 15.47
C PHE A 280 -2.98 19.98 16.70
N LYS A 281 -2.86 20.51 17.92
CA LYS A 281 -3.33 19.83 19.15
C LYS A 281 -4.84 19.59 19.12
N ALA A 282 -5.61 20.57 18.67
CA ALA A 282 -7.07 20.43 18.57
C ALA A 282 -7.47 19.39 17.50
N LEU A 283 -6.81 19.40 16.34
CA LEU A 283 -7.02 18.40 15.28
C LEU A 283 -6.63 17.00 15.73
N ALA A 284 -5.46 16.85 16.36
CA ALA A 284 -5.00 15.57 16.90
C ALA A 284 -5.94 15.03 17.99
N GLY A 285 -6.43 15.87 18.91
CA GLY A 285 -7.41 15.50 19.92
C GLY A 285 -8.75 15.04 19.35
N ALA A 286 -9.04 15.44 18.11
CA ALA A 286 -10.21 14.99 17.35
C ALA A 286 -9.90 13.83 16.39
N ASN A 287 -8.71 13.22 16.44
CA ASN A 287 -8.26 12.16 15.51
C ASN A 287 -8.42 12.55 14.03
N ILE A 288 -8.08 13.81 13.68
CA ILE A 288 -8.05 14.31 12.29
C ILE A 288 -6.61 14.28 11.81
N ASN A 289 -6.35 13.53 10.75
CA ASN A 289 -5.05 13.50 10.09
C ASN A 289 -4.84 14.76 9.23
N VAL A 290 -3.62 15.30 9.25
CA VAL A 290 -3.19 16.42 8.43
C VAL A 290 -2.02 15.95 7.57
N ASP A 291 -2.03 16.26 6.27
CA ASP A 291 -0.96 15.82 5.35
C ASP A 291 -0.02 16.98 5.01
N MET A 292 -0.43 17.91 4.15
CA MET A 292 0.40 19.07 3.79
C MET A 292 0.13 20.23 4.74
N ILE A 293 1.19 20.88 5.22
CA ILE A 293 1.09 22.11 6.03
C ILE A 293 1.96 23.17 5.37
N VAL A 294 1.38 24.34 5.08
CA VAL A 294 2.07 25.51 4.55
C VAL A 294 1.72 26.72 5.39
N GLN A 295 2.73 27.37 5.92
CA GLN A 295 2.62 28.63 6.65
C GLN A 295 3.68 29.58 6.13
N ASN A 296 3.29 30.80 5.79
CA ASN A 296 4.19 31.86 5.40
C ASN A 296 4.30 32.90 6.52
N VAL A 297 5.43 33.59 6.59
CA VAL A 297 5.59 34.75 7.47
C VAL A 297 5.13 35.98 6.71
N SER A 298 4.28 36.81 7.35
CA SER A 298 3.85 38.10 6.80
C SER A 298 4.69 39.26 7.37
N GLU A 299 4.87 40.32 6.64
CA GLU A 299 5.54 41.53 7.11
C GLU A 299 4.76 42.24 8.23
N ASP A 300 3.43 42.04 8.30
CA ASP A 300 2.53 42.68 9.29
C ASP A 300 2.31 41.83 10.57
N GLY A 301 3.09 40.76 10.78
CA GLY A 301 2.99 39.89 11.95
C GLY A 301 1.75 38.98 11.95
N VAL A 302 1.06 38.84 10.81
CA VAL A 302 -0.03 37.90 10.57
C VAL A 302 0.33 36.94 9.44
N THR A 303 -0.17 35.73 9.50
CA THR A 303 0.12 34.70 8.50
C THR A 303 -1.14 33.90 8.15
N ASP A 304 -1.17 33.36 6.94
CA ASP A 304 -2.13 32.35 6.55
C ASP A 304 -1.53 30.96 6.83
N MET A 305 -2.31 30.12 7.49
CA MET A 305 -1.96 28.73 7.73
C MET A 305 -2.89 27.83 6.92
N SER A 306 -2.34 27.19 5.87
CA SER A 306 -3.06 26.26 5.01
C SER A 306 -2.59 24.83 5.27
N PHE A 307 -3.52 23.89 5.29
CA PHE A 307 -3.22 22.46 5.41
C PHE A 307 -4.30 21.63 4.73
N THR A 308 -3.98 20.35 4.43
CA THR A 308 -4.93 19.43 3.85
C THR A 308 -5.41 18.42 4.88
N VAL A 309 -6.69 18.08 4.78
CA VAL A 309 -7.38 17.07 5.62
C VAL A 309 -8.19 16.15 4.71
N PRO A 310 -8.53 14.92 5.15
CA PRO A 310 -9.48 14.08 4.43
C PRO A 310 -10.81 14.82 4.23
N ARG A 311 -11.38 14.74 3.03
CA ARG A 311 -12.65 15.39 2.68
C ARG A 311 -13.79 14.96 3.62
N ASP A 312 -13.80 13.69 4.02
CA ASP A 312 -14.79 13.15 4.96
C ASP A 312 -14.72 13.79 6.35
N ASP A 313 -13.56 14.35 6.71
CA ASP A 313 -13.33 14.98 8.02
C ASP A 313 -13.63 16.50 8.03
N ILE A 314 -14.07 17.11 6.91
CA ILE A 314 -14.30 18.58 6.81
C ILE A 314 -15.27 19.07 7.89
N LYS A 315 -16.44 18.44 8.03
CA LYS A 315 -17.45 18.86 9.03
C LYS A 315 -16.91 18.79 10.44
N LYS A 316 -16.11 17.77 10.74
CA LYS A 316 -15.45 17.58 12.03
C LYS A 316 -14.36 18.63 12.23
N THR A 317 -13.53 18.86 11.20
CA THR A 317 -12.49 19.90 11.18
C THR A 317 -13.09 21.28 11.42
N GLN A 318 -14.20 21.63 10.76
CA GLN A 318 -14.88 22.90 10.94
C GLN A 318 -15.38 23.08 12.38
N ARG A 319 -16.02 22.05 12.96
CA ARG A 319 -16.48 22.09 14.37
C ARG A 319 -15.34 22.32 15.35
N VAL A 320 -14.18 21.70 15.12
CA VAL A 320 -13.01 21.82 15.99
C VAL A 320 -12.32 23.16 15.85
N LEU A 321 -12.18 23.65 14.62
CA LEU A 321 -11.43 24.87 14.35
C LEU A 321 -12.21 26.18 14.49
N ALA A 322 -13.54 26.18 14.32
CA ALA A 322 -14.34 27.41 14.42
C ALA A 322 -14.19 28.14 15.78
N PRO A 323 -14.26 27.49 16.96
CA PRO A 323 -14.02 28.16 18.23
C PRO A 323 -12.55 28.58 18.39
N LEU A 324 -11.61 27.80 17.85
CA LEU A 324 -10.18 28.08 17.92
C LEU A 324 -9.77 29.27 17.05
N ALA A 325 -10.33 29.40 15.84
CA ALA A 325 -10.11 30.55 14.94
C ALA A 325 -10.41 31.87 15.64
N LYS A 326 -11.51 31.93 16.40
CA LYS A 326 -11.84 33.11 17.24
C LYS A 326 -10.79 33.34 18.34
N LYS A 327 -10.31 32.28 18.99
CA LYS A 327 -9.32 32.38 20.08
C LYS A 327 -7.97 32.88 19.59
N VAL A 328 -7.52 32.41 18.40
CA VAL A 328 -6.25 32.83 17.78
C VAL A 328 -6.41 34.11 16.95
N LYS A 329 -7.58 34.76 17.00
CA LYS A 329 -7.92 35.99 16.28
C LYS A 329 -7.70 35.89 14.76
N ALA A 330 -8.00 34.72 14.19
CA ALA A 330 -7.96 34.54 12.74
C ALA A 330 -9.07 35.39 12.09
N GLU A 331 -8.78 36.01 10.95
CA GLU A 331 -9.75 36.77 10.14
C GLU A 331 -10.81 35.87 9.52
N GLY A 332 -10.46 34.60 9.23
CA GLY A 332 -11.39 33.65 8.65
C GLY A 332 -10.89 32.20 8.62
N LEU A 333 -11.84 31.29 8.46
CA LEU A 333 -11.60 29.86 8.24
C LEU A 333 -12.29 29.48 6.92
N HIS A 334 -11.51 29.03 5.96
CA HIS A 334 -11.96 28.68 4.62
C HIS A 334 -11.68 27.21 4.33
N PHE A 335 -12.60 26.54 3.61
CA PHE A 335 -12.43 25.19 3.11
C PHE A 335 -12.56 25.19 1.59
N ASP A 336 -11.71 24.43 0.93
CA ASP A 336 -11.74 24.22 -0.51
C ASP A 336 -11.71 22.70 -0.77
N GLU A 337 -12.81 22.18 -1.31
CA GLU A 337 -13.01 20.76 -1.61
C GLU A 337 -12.67 20.43 -3.07
N ASP A 338 -12.53 21.45 -3.94
CA ASP A 338 -12.24 21.28 -5.36
C ASP A 338 -10.75 21.26 -5.62
N ILE A 339 -10.04 20.42 -4.89
CA ILE A 339 -8.58 20.24 -5.03
C ILE A 339 -8.21 18.81 -5.33
N ALA A 340 -7.03 18.63 -5.93
CA ALA A 340 -6.32 17.37 -6.04
C ALA A 340 -4.86 17.56 -5.66
N LYS A 341 -4.30 16.59 -4.93
CA LYS A 341 -2.87 16.51 -4.68
C LYS A 341 -2.25 15.61 -5.73
N VAL A 342 -1.29 16.10 -6.50
CA VAL A 342 -0.51 15.33 -7.47
C VAL A 342 0.94 15.29 -7.01
N SER A 343 1.50 14.07 -6.96
CA SER A 343 2.83 13.83 -6.41
C SER A 343 3.68 13.02 -7.36
N ILE A 344 4.94 13.41 -7.53
CA ILE A 344 5.99 12.59 -8.15
C ILE A 344 6.83 11.98 -7.03
N VAL A 345 7.19 10.71 -7.17
CA VAL A 345 7.93 9.94 -6.16
C VAL A 345 9.12 9.23 -6.80
N GLY A 346 10.28 9.25 -6.14
CA GLY A 346 11.46 8.50 -6.54
C GLY A 346 12.70 8.85 -5.72
N VAL A 347 13.42 7.85 -5.26
CA VAL A 347 14.66 8.00 -4.46
C VAL A 347 15.78 8.72 -5.22
N GLY A 348 15.78 8.67 -6.55
CA GLY A 348 16.78 9.34 -7.39
C GLY A 348 16.71 10.88 -7.33
N MET A 349 15.63 11.46 -6.80
CA MET A 349 15.51 12.93 -6.65
C MET A 349 16.55 13.51 -5.68
N LYS A 350 17.02 12.73 -4.69
CA LYS A 350 18.05 13.16 -3.73
C LYS A 350 19.35 13.63 -4.41
N SER A 351 19.71 13.02 -5.52
CA SER A 351 20.98 13.24 -6.22
C SER A 351 20.84 14.03 -7.53
N HIS A 352 19.62 14.37 -7.94
CA HIS A 352 19.37 15.04 -9.22
C HIS A 352 18.71 16.42 -9.03
N SER A 353 19.46 17.49 -9.30
CA SER A 353 18.92 18.85 -9.35
C SER A 353 17.99 19.02 -10.56
N GLY A 354 17.05 19.95 -10.48
CA GLY A 354 16.17 20.34 -11.60
C GLY A 354 14.89 19.52 -11.75
N VAL A 355 14.64 18.50 -10.92
CA VAL A 355 13.39 17.71 -10.95
C VAL A 355 12.17 18.62 -10.70
N ALA A 356 12.24 19.48 -9.67
CA ALA A 356 11.18 20.43 -9.35
C ALA A 356 10.92 21.40 -10.50
N PHE A 357 11.98 21.98 -11.09
CA PHE A 357 11.85 22.85 -12.26
C PHE A 357 11.12 22.13 -13.40
N LYS A 358 11.55 20.94 -13.75
CA LYS A 358 10.93 20.15 -14.82
C LYS A 358 9.46 19.82 -14.55
N MET A 359 9.11 19.55 -13.28
CA MET A 359 7.72 19.35 -12.88
C MET A 359 6.88 20.60 -13.09
N PHE A 360 7.37 21.76 -12.60
CA PHE A 360 6.62 23.01 -12.66
C PHE A 360 6.53 23.55 -14.09
N ASP A 361 7.60 23.44 -14.87
CA ASP A 361 7.62 23.81 -16.29
C ASP A 361 6.60 23.00 -17.11
N ALA A 362 6.55 21.69 -16.89
CA ALA A 362 5.57 20.83 -17.54
C ALA A 362 4.11 21.15 -17.16
N LEU A 363 3.84 21.47 -15.90
CA LEU A 363 2.51 21.86 -15.43
C LEU A 363 2.12 23.23 -16.00
N ALA A 364 3.04 24.19 -16.03
CA ALA A 364 2.82 25.51 -16.61
C ALA A 364 2.52 25.42 -18.11
N ALA A 365 3.29 24.63 -18.87
CA ALA A 365 3.04 24.39 -20.29
C ALA A 365 1.69 23.73 -20.58
N ALA A 366 1.13 23.01 -19.60
CA ALA A 366 -0.20 22.39 -19.68
C ALA A 366 -1.33 23.29 -19.12
N ASP A 367 -1.06 24.55 -18.78
CA ASP A 367 -2.01 25.48 -18.16
C ASP A 367 -2.64 24.89 -16.87
N VAL A 368 -1.80 24.33 -16.01
CA VAL A 368 -2.19 23.80 -14.68
C VAL A 368 -1.60 24.69 -13.61
N ASN A 369 -2.47 25.44 -12.92
CA ASN A 369 -2.05 26.31 -11.81
C ASN A 369 -1.77 25.49 -10.54
N ILE A 370 -0.78 25.94 -9.75
CA ILE A 370 -0.36 25.31 -8.51
C ILE A 370 -0.80 26.19 -7.33
N ASP A 371 -1.61 25.63 -6.42
CA ASP A 371 -2.09 26.30 -5.22
C ASP A 371 -1.15 26.13 -4.01
N MET A 372 -0.53 24.95 -3.86
CA MET A 372 0.41 24.64 -2.77
C MET A 372 1.51 23.73 -3.29
N ILE A 373 2.69 23.80 -2.68
CA ILE A 373 3.84 22.94 -2.97
C ILE A 373 4.35 22.38 -1.65
N SER A 374 4.70 21.10 -1.64
CA SER A 374 5.43 20.44 -0.55
C SER A 374 6.46 19.50 -1.13
N THR A 375 7.64 19.47 -0.52
CA THR A 375 8.76 18.63 -0.97
C THR A 375 9.34 17.84 0.18
N SER A 376 9.78 16.62 -0.12
CA SER A 376 10.66 15.80 0.72
C SER A 376 11.86 15.34 -0.08
N GLU A 377 12.72 14.51 0.49
CA GLU A 377 13.88 13.97 -0.21
C GLU A 377 13.53 13.10 -1.43
N ILE A 378 12.38 12.45 -1.40
CA ILE A 378 11.96 11.47 -2.41
C ILE A 378 10.57 11.76 -3.01
N LYS A 379 9.99 12.93 -2.69
CA LYS A 379 8.65 13.32 -3.14
C LYS A 379 8.56 14.82 -3.39
N ILE A 380 7.87 15.20 -4.47
CA ILE A 380 7.37 16.56 -4.70
C ILE A 380 5.87 16.47 -4.92
N SER A 381 5.10 17.17 -4.09
CA SER A 381 3.64 17.23 -4.18
C SER A 381 3.17 18.64 -4.49
N VAL A 382 2.18 18.75 -5.36
CA VAL A 382 1.47 19.99 -5.64
C VAL A 382 -0.02 19.81 -5.39
N VAL A 383 -0.66 20.83 -4.86
CA VAL A 383 -2.12 20.95 -4.83
C VAL A 383 -2.55 21.77 -6.02
N ILE A 384 -3.50 21.26 -6.78
CA ILE A 384 -4.05 21.87 -7.99
C ILE A 384 -5.59 21.76 -7.96
N ARG A 385 -6.29 22.33 -8.93
CA ARG A 385 -7.73 22.12 -9.08
C ARG A 385 -8.06 20.66 -9.44
N ALA A 386 -9.11 20.10 -8.84
CA ALA A 386 -9.49 18.69 -9.04
C ALA A 386 -9.74 18.35 -10.52
N LYS A 387 -10.34 19.25 -11.29
CA LYS A 387 -10.59 19.09 -12.75
C LYS A 387 -9.32 18.89 -13.58
N ASP A 388 -8.17 19.35 -13.08
CA ASP A 388 -6.89 19.29 -13.79
C ASP A 388 -6.03 18.08 -13.42
N ALA A 389 -6.47 17.25 -12.45
CA ALA A 389 -5.70 16.14 -11.90
C ALA A 389 -5.24 15.16 -12.98
N ASP A 390 -6.14 14.67 -13.82
CA ASP A 390 -5.82 13.70 -14.87
C ASP A 390 -4.89 14.28 -15.94
N ARG A 391 -5.09 15.57 -16.29
CA ARG A 391 -4.21 16.27 -17.22
C ARG A 391 -2.81 16.40 -16.63
N ALA A 392 -2.69 16.78 -15.37
CA ALA A 392 -1.41 16.88 -14.67
C ALA A 392 -0.67 15.54 -14.64
N VAL A 393 -1.36 14.43 -14.29
CA VAL A 393 -0.77 13.09 -14.27
C VAL A 393 -0.22 12.72 -15.66
N ARG A 394 -1.00 12.88 -16.72
CA ARG A 394 -0.56 12.58 -18.09
C ARG A 394 0.63 13.44 -18.54
N THR A 395 0.55 14.74 -18.28
CA THR A 395 1.63 15.70 -18.61
C THR A 395 2.94 15.35 -17.92
N LEU A 396 2.89 15.08 -16.62
CA LEU A 396 4.08 14.71 -15.85
C LEU A 396 4.62 13.34 -16.27
N HIS A 397 3.75 12.37 -16.56
CA HIS A 397 4.15 11.05 -17.03
C HIS A 397 4.93 11.13 -18.34
N GLU A 398 4.49 11.97 -19.29
CA GLU A 398 5.20 12.26 -20.54
C GLU A 398 6.51 13.00 -20.29
N ALA A 399 6.47 14.08 -19.50
CA ALA A 399 7.63 14.90 -19.20
C ALA A 399 8.78 14.09 -18.59
N PHE A 400 8.47 13.19 -17.66
CA PHE A 400 9.46 12.30 -17.06
C PHE A 400 9.70 10.99 -17.83
N LYS A 401 9.04 10.81 -19.00
CA LYS A 401 9.21 9.64 -19.90
C LYS A 401 8.99 8.30 -19.20
N LEU A 402 8.00 8.22 -18.29
CA LEU A 402 7.77 7.05 -17.44
C LEU A 402 7.20 5.85 -18.21
N HIS A 403 6.70 6.06 -19.44
CA HIS A 403 6.30 5.00 -20.37
C HIS A 403 7.50 4.24 -20.95
N MET A 404 8.71 4.82 -20.90
CA MET A 404 9.92 4.19 -21.43
C MET A 404 10.53 3.20 -20.42
N VAL A 405 10.99 2.08 -20.91
CA VAL A 405 11.76 1.12 -20.08
C VAL A 405 13.15 1.72 -19.82
N PRO A 406 13.59 1.84 -18.55
CA PRO A 406 14.95 2.29 -18.24
C PRO A 406 15.99 1.47 -19.00
N ALA A 407 17.04 2.11 -19.48
CA ALA A 407 18.08 1.47 -20.29
C ALA A 407 18.76 0.28 -19.57
N SER A 408 18.81 0.33 -18.25
CA SER A 408 19.35 -0.70 -17.36
C SER A 408 18.47 -1.96 -17.25
N ALA A 409 17.15 -1.83 -17.47
CA ALA A 409 16.20 -2.94 -17.40
C ALA A 409 16.18 -3.80 -18.68
N LYS A 410 16.91 -3.42 -19.75
CA LYS A 410 17.02 -4.25 -20.94
C LYS A 410 17.79 -5.52 -20.59
N PRO A 411 17.28 -6.72 -20.88
CA PRO A 411 18.00 -7.96 -20.62
C PRO A 411 19.35 -7.90 -21.32
N LYS A 412 20.45 -8.00 -20.57
CA LYS A 412 21.79 -8.19 -21.15
C LYS A 412 21.67 -9.40 -22.07
N LYS A 413 21.89 -9.22 -23.40
CA LYS A 413 21.98 -10.33 -24.35
C LYS A 413 22.95 -11.34 -23.73
N ARG A 414 22.49 -12.56 -23.46
CA ARG A 414 23.40 -13.66 -23.04
C ARG A 414 24.54 -13.70 -24.06
N PRO A 415 25.82 -13.70 -23.61
CA PRO A 415 26.92 -13.92 -24.53
C PRO A 415 26.62 -15.23 -25.25
N THR A 416 26.53 -15.18 -26.57
CA THR A 416 26.48 -16.38 -27.40
C THR A 416 27.68 -17.22 -27.00
N ALA A 417 27.43 -18.43 -26.51
CA ALA A 417 28.49 -19.37 -26.13
C ALA A 417 29.47 -19.47 -27.28
N ALA A 418 30.70 -19.01 -27.08
CA ALA A 418 31.80 -19.19 -28.04
C ALA A 418 31.91 -20.68 -28.30
N LYS A 419 31.76 -21.08 -29.56
CA LYS A 419 31.98 -22.45 -30.03
C LYS A 419 33.40 -22.86 -29.57
N LYS A 420 33.52 -23.79 -28.61
CA LYS A 420 34.77 -24.42 -28.25
C LYS A 420 35.34 -25.08 -29.50
N ALA A 421 36.47 -24.62 -29.97
CA ALA A 421 37.27 -25.29 -31.01
C ALA A 421 37.70 -26.68 -30.49
N PRO A 422 37.73 -27.73 -31.33
CA PRO A 422 38.10 -29.08 -30.91
C PRO A 422 39.56 -29.12 -30.46
N ALA A 423 39.80 -29.62 -29.24
CA ALA A 423 41.11 -29.82 -28.69
C ALA A 423 41.88 -30.88 -29.52
N LYS A 424 43.01 -30.48 -30.12
CA LYS A 424 43.95 -31.42 -30.78
C LYS A 424 44.53 -32.39 -29.74
N ALA A 425 44.30 -33.67 -29.93
CA ALA A 425 44.87 -34.76 -29.15
C ALA A 425 46.40 -34.73 -29.30
N LYS A 426 47.14 -34.52 -28.22
CA LYS A 426 48.57 -34.76 -28.13
C LYS A 426 48.81 -36.24 -27.88
N ALA A 427 49.48 -36.89 -28.83
CA ALA A 427 49.92 -38.27 -28.74
C ALA A 427 50.89 -38.48 -27.56
N ALA A 428 50.58 -39.45 -26.71
CA ALA A 428 51.46 -39.88 -25.63
C ALA A 428 52.61 -40.70 -26.19
N LYS A 429 53.88 -40.24 -26.04
CA LYS A 429 55.08 -41.03 -26.22
C LYS A 429 55.25 -41.98 -25.06
N LYS A 430 55.31 -43.30 -25.41
CA LYS A 430 55.70 -44.41 -24.53
C LYS A 430 57.17 -44.24 -24.08
N ALA A 431 57.36 -44.19 -22.76
CA ALA A 431 58.70 -44.38 -22.18
C ALA A 431 58.96 -45.87 -21.84
N LYS A 432 60.09 -46.39 -22.25
CA LYS A 432 60.60 -47.75 -21.95
C LYS A 432 61.10 -47.81 -20.49
N PRO A 433 61.04 -48.99 -19.85
CA PRO A 433 61.57 -49.17 -18.51
C PRO A 433 63.10 -49.41 -18.53
N ALA A 434 63.80 -48.76 -17.60
CA ALA A 434 65.22 -48.99 -17.34
C ALA A 434 65.37 -50.15 -16.33
N LYS A 435 66.30 -51.06 -16.68
CA LYS A 435 66.72 -52.21 -15.85
C LYS A 435 67.71 -51.74 -14.77
N LYS A 436 67.65 -52.54 -13.70
CA LYS A 436 68.52 -52.54 -12.54
C LYS A 436 70.02 -52.53 -12.82
N ALA A 437 70.74 -51.88 -11.97
CA ALA A 437 71.85 -52.41 -11.19
C ALA A 437 71.90 -51.68 -9.87
#